data_b2936377d47406952f94ca65c4356255
#
_entry.id   b2936377d47406952f94ca65c4356255
#
_cell.length_a   1.000
_cell.length_b   1.000
_cell.length_c   1.000
_cell.angle_alpha   90.00
_cell.angle_beta   90.00
_cell.angle_gamma   90.00
#
_symmetry.space_group_name_H-M   'P 1'
#
loop_
_entity.id
_entity.type
_entity.pdbx_description
1 polymer ?
#
loop_
_entity_poly.entity_id
_entity_poly.type
_entity_poly.pdbx_seq_one_letter_code
_entity_poly.pdbx_strand_id
1 'polypeptide(L)'
;MKKNFFRKVAFGLSPNEKINEDPLNWAKQQFDTVPKFVWEKKLPNLEEQRDRYGKWVYEDREVLREKYKNDRLAYEKEKDNLRVITGEKFFEPLELSVRHSTALASNSPAFERMWHFWGNFFAISEKDFLASFSTGVYQREIIRPNMVNTFEDLVYSVTTSWCMLHHLDNAENIGPNSIAVSYTHLRAHETHN
;
A
#
# COMPACT_ATOMS: atom_id res chain seq x y z
N MET A 1 13.51 -31.93 -5.26
CA MET A 1 12.61 -31.04 -6.03
C MET A 1 11.59 -30.30 -5.14
N LYS A 2 10.85 -30.96 -4.23
CA LYS A 2 9.84 -30.35 -3.34
C LYS A 2 10.37 -29.16 -2.49
N LYS A 3 11.53 -29.26 -1.83
CA LYS A 3 12.08 -28.16 -1.01
C LYS A 3 12.32 -26.86 -1.80
N ASN A 4 12.72 -26.94 -3.06
CA ASN A 4 12.92 -25.76 -3.91
C ASN A 4 11.61 -25.09 -4.31
N PHE A 5 10.52 -25.84 -4.47
CA PHE A 5 9.20 -25.30 -4.72
C PHE A 5 8.75 -24.36 -3.58
N PHE A 6 8.75 -24.87 -2.34
CA PHE A 6 8.31 -24.06 -1.18
C PHE A 6 9.17 -22.82 -0.94
N ARG A 7 10.46 -22.86 -1.24
CA ARG A 7 11.34 -21.69 -1.16
C ARG A 7 11.04 -20.64 -2.24
N LYS A 8 10.53 -21.08 -3.40
CA LYS A 8 10.21 -20.17 -4.52
C LYS A 8 8.79 -19.61 -4.43
N VAL A 9 7.83 -20.42 -4.00
CA VAL A 9 6.39 -20.09 -4.01
C VAL A 9 5.94 -19.51 -2.66
N ALA A 10 6.66 -19.83 -1.58
CA ALA A 10 6.39 -19.34 -0.23
C ALA A 10 7.70 -18.80 0.39
N PHE A 11 7.69 -18.51 1.69
CA PHE A 11 8.91 -18.18 2.45
C PHE A 11 9.68 -19.41 2.96
N GLY A 12 9.35 -20.58 2.47
CA GLY A 12 9.80 -21.90 2.93
C GLY A 12 8.67 -22.64 3.65
N LEU A 13 9.05 -23.71 4.34
CA LEU A 13 8.16 -24.45 5.23
C LEU A 13 8.61 -24.26 6.67
N SER A 14 7.67 -24.23 7.58
CA SER A 14 7.97 -24.35 9.01
C SER A 14 8.70 -25.68 9.27
N PRO A 15 9.67 -25.75 10.19
CA PRO A 15 10.40 -26.98 10.51
C PRO A 15 9.51 -28.18 10.87
N ASN A 16 8.33 -27.90 11.44
CA ASN A 16 7.35 -28.90 11.88
C ASN A 16 6.23 -29.16 10.87
N GLU A 17 6.21 -28.47 9.74
CA GLU A 17 5.16 -28.58 8.72
C GLU A 17 5.41 -29.77 7.81
N LYS A 18 4.45 -30.69 7.79
CA LYS A 18 4.46 -31.86 6.90
C LYS A 18 3.38 -31.68 5.84
N ILE A 19 3.79 -31.52 4.60
CA ILE A 19 2.89 -31.41 3.45
C ILE A 19 2.69 -32.79 2.85
N ASN A 20 1.51 -33.35 3.03
CA ASN A 20 1.12 -34.69 2.55
C ASN A 20 0.48 -34.64 1.15
N GLU A 21 0.10 -33.47 0.69
CA GLU A 21 -0.54 -33.23 -0.60
C GLU A 21 0.45 -32.80 -1.70
N ASP A 22 -0.08 -32.64 -2.91
CA ASP A 22 0.68 -32.05 -4.00
C ASP A 22 1.04 -30.59 -3.67
N PRO A 23 2.31 -30.18 -3.83
CA PRO A 23 2.75 -28.83 -3.50
C PRO A 23 1.99 -27.71 -4.20
N LEU A 24 1.53 -27.95 -5.43
CA LEU A 24 0.76 -26.94 -6.18
C LEU A 24 -0.65 -26.77 -5.59
N ASN A 25 -1.31 -27.85 -5.21
CA ASN A 25 -2.60 -27.81 -4.55
C ASN A 25 -2.50 -27.12 -3.18
N TRP A 26 -1.50 -27.47 -2.39
CA TRP A 26 -1.20 -26.77 -1.15
C TRP A 26 -1.06 -25.24 -1.33
N ALA A 27 -0.35 -24.81 -2.36
CA ALA A 27 -0.20 -23.38 -2.64
C ALA A 27 -1.52 -22.72 -3.08
N LYS A 28 -2.29 -23.39 -3.96
CA LYS A 28 -3.56 -22.88 -4.49
C LYS A 28 -4.62 -22.69 -3.41
N GLN A 29 -4.78 -23.65 -2.49
CA GLN A 29 -5.75 -23.60 -1.41
C GLN A 29 -5.58 -22.37 -0.50
N GLN A 30 -4.37 -21.81 -0.42
CA GLN A 30 -4.12 -20.61 0.36
C GLN A 30 -4.74 -19.34 -0.25
N PHE A 31 -5.24 -19.42 -1.50
CA PHE A 31 -5.93 -18.33 -2.18
C PHE A 31 -7.45 -18.49 -2.22
N ASP A 32 -8.01 -19.51 -1.58
CA ASP A 32 -9.47 -19.70 -1.51
C ASP A 32 -10.15 -18.60 -0.69
N THR A 33 -9.45 -18.08 0.31
CA THR A 33 -9.92 -16.96 1.15
C THR A 33 -8.74 -16.09 1.56
N VAL A 34 -9.02 -14.81 1.86
CA VAL A 34 -7.99 -13.89 2.41
C VAL A 34 -7.63 -14.32 3.83
N PRO A 35 -6.37 -14.71 4.09
CA PRO A 35 -5.95 -15.09 5.43
C PRO A 35 -6.06 -13.91 6.42
N LYS A 36 -6.32 -14.21 7.68
CA LYS A 36 -6.32 -13.19 8.74
C LYS A 36 -4.90 -12.64 8.97
N PHE A 37 -4.82 -11.38 9.35
CA PHE A 37 -3.56 -10.82 9.83
C PHE A 37 -3.11 -11.46 11.14
N VAL A 38 -1.81 -11.61 11.29
CA VAL A 38 -1.19 -11.93 12.57
C VAL A 38 -0.88 -10.62 13.31
N TRP A 39 -1.93 -9.91 13.69
CA TRP A 39 -1.85 -8.62 14.39
C TRP A 39 -3.10 -8.39 15.22
N GLU A 40 -2.93 -8.15 16.51
CA GLU A 40 -4.06 -8.06 17.46
C GLU A 40 -4.60 -6.63 17.63
N LYS A 41 -3.75 -5.62 17.39
CA LYS A 41 -4.13 -4.22 17.59
C LYS A 41 -4.94 -3.67 16.42
N LYS A 42 -5.90 -2.79 16.71
CA LYS A 42 -6.62 -2.07 15.67
C LYS A 42 -5.63 -1.27 14.80
N LEU A 43 -5.76 -1.39 13.49
CA LEU A 43 -5.05 -0.59 12.50
C LEU A 43 -6.03 0.42 11.88
N PRO A 44 -5.57 1.63 11.52
CA PRO A 44 -6.42 2.57 10.83
C PRO A 44 -6.80 2.02 9.47
N ASN A 45 -8.06 2.19 9.08
CA ASN A 45 -8.53 1.79 7.77
C ASN A 45 -8.24 2.86 6.70
N LEU A 46 -8.58 2.53 5.45
CA LEU A 46 -8.31 3.40 4.30
C LEU A 46 -9.02 4.76 4.42
N GLU A 47 -10.24 4.79 4.92
CA GLU A 47 -11.02 6.01 5.12
C GLU A 47 -10.42 6.88 6.24
N GLU A 48 -10.09 6.28 7.39
CA GLU A 48 -9.42 6.99 8.49
C GLU A 48 -8.10 7.63 8.04
N GLN A 49 -7.33 6.97 7.18
CA GLN A 49 -6.07 7.52 6.66
C GLN A 49 -6.32 8.62 5.61
N ARG A 50 -7.32 8.49 4.78
CA ARG A 50 -7.73 9.53 3.83
C ARG A 50 -8.18 10.80 4.56
N ASP A 51 -8.95 10.65 5.63
CA ASP A 51 -9.43 11.78 6.42
C ASP A 51 -8.28 12.51 7.13
N ARG A 52 -7.30 11.77 7.67
CA ARG A 52 -6.07 12.36 8.23
C ARG A 52 -5.30 13.16 7.19
N TYR A 53 -5.17 12.62 5.99
CA TYR A 53 -4.55 13.34 4.89
C TYR A 53 -5.34 14.58 4.49
N GLY A 54 -6.67 14.47 4.35
CA GLY A 54 -7.54 15.59 4.04
C GLY A 54 -7.41 16.72 5.06
N LYS A 55 -7.43 16.37 6.34
CA LYS A 55 -7.20 17.34 7.41
C LYS A 55 -5.84 18.06 7.27
N TRP A 56 -4.78 17.30 7.01
CA TRP A 56 -3.47 17.89 6.77
C TRP A 56 -3.46 18.86 5.59
N VAL A 57 -4.01 18.47 4.45
CA VAL A 57 -3.96 19.27 3.22
C VAL A 57 -4.80 20.55 3.31
N TYR A 58 -6.01 20.42 3.85
CA TYR A 58 -7.01 21.50 3.78
C TYR A 58 -7.05 22.38 5.02
N GLU A 59 -6.54 21.89 6.15
CA GLU A 59 -6.58 22.61 7.42
C GLU A 59 -5.18 22.91 7.95
N ASP A 60 -4.47 21.89 8.41
CA ASP A 60 -3.25 22.06 9.21
C ASP A 60 -2.13 22.73 8.42
N ARG A 61 -1.98 22.38 7.14
CA ARG A 61 -0.93 22.95 6.27
C ARG A 61 -1.12 24.43 6.02
N GLU A 62 -2.35 24.88 5.79
CA GLU A 62 -2.64 26.30 5.55
C GLU A 62 -2.46 27.13 6.81
N VAL A 63 -2.89 26.61 7.97
CA VAL A 63 -2.65 27.24 9.28
C VAL A 63 -1.15 27.42 9.53
N LEU A 64 -0.35 26.39 9.26
CA LEU A 64 1.11 26.47 9.41
C LEU A 64 1.75 27.47 8.43
N ARG A 65 1.32 27.47 7.17
CA ARG A 65 1.83 28.39 6.16
C ARG A 65 1.59 29.85 6.53
N GLU A 66 0.38 30.18 6.97
CA GLU A 66 0.06 31.54 7.37
C GLU A 66 0.82 31.94 8.63
N LYS A 67 0.88 31.05 9.64
CA LYS A 67 1.58 31.29 10.90
C LYS A 67 3.08 31.56 10.72
N TYR A 68 3.73 30.81 9.82
CA TYR A 68 5.19 30.85 9.62
C TYR A 68 5.56 31.40 8.22
N LYS A 69 4.74 32.28 7.67
CA LYS A 69 4.88 32.84 6.33
C LYS A 69 6.27 33.40 6.01
N ASN A 70 6.93 33.99 6.99
CA ASN A 70 8.24 34.61 6.85
C ASN A 70 9.37 33.81 7.53
N ASP A 71 9.09 32.63 8.07
CA ASP A 71 10.07 31.80 8.77
C ASP A 71 9.99 30.35 8.32
N ARG A 72 10.74 30.03 7.26
CA ARG A 72 10.78 28.70 6.67
C ARG A 72 11.32 27.64 7.64
N LEU A 73 12.29 28.00 8.49
CA LEU A 73 12.86 27.04 9.43
C LEU A 73 11.86 26.67 10.51
N ALA A 74 11.13 27.65 11.05
CA ALA A 74 10.06 27.42 12.01
C ALA A 74 8.92 26.61 11.36
N TYR A 75 8.56 26.89 10.10
CA TYR A 75 7.59 26.11 9.35
C TYR A 75 7.97 24.63 9.26
N GLU A 76 9.18 24.31 8.79
CA GLU A 76 9.61 22.92 8.63
C GLU A 76 9.71 22.19 9.98
N LYS A 77 10.19 22.86 11.01
CA LYS A 77 10.24 22.29 12.37
C LYS A 77 8.84 21.96 12.90
N GLU A 78 7.88 22.86 12.72
CA GLU A 78 6.53 22.66 13.22
C GLU A 78 5.76 21.62 12.39
N LYS A 79 6.00 21.57 11.09
CA LYS A 79 5.52 20.51 10.22
C LYS A 79 6.02 19.13 10.68
N ASP A 80 7.29 19.01 11.03
CA ASP A 80 7.85 17.77 11.57
C ASP A 80 7.26 17.39 12.95
N ASN A 81 7.01 18.37 13.82
CA ASN A 81 6.31 18.14 15.07
C ASN A 81 4.88 17.63 14.84
N LEU A 82 4.17 18.22 13.89
CA LEU A 82 2.82 17.80 13.53
C LEU A 82 2.80 16.36 13.02
N ARG A 83 3.78 15.95 12.20
CA ARG A 83 3.93 14.57 11.74
C ARG A 83 4.10 13.56 12.89
N VAL A 84 4.73 13.96 13.97
CA VAL A 84 4.83 13.14 15.19
C VAL A 84 3.49 13.09 15.92
N ILE A 85 2.84 14.25 16.12
CA ILE A 85 1.56 14.38 16.84
C ILE A 85 0.44 13.63 16.11
N THR A 86 0.37 13.74 14.78
CA THR A 86 -0.63 13.04 13.97
C THR A 86 -0.39 11.53 13.88
N GLY A 87 0.76 11.06 14.36
CA GLY A 87 1.14 9.66 14.33
C GLY A 87 1.65 9.17 12.97
N GLU A 88 1.88 10.05 12.01
CA GLU A 88 2.38 9.66 10.69
C GLU A 88 3.70 8.89 10.78
N LYS A 89 4.68 9.41 11.52
CA LYS A 89 5.97 8.71 11.75
C LYS A 89 5.82 7.37 12.49
N PHE A 90 4.67 7.12 13.08
CA PHE A 90 4.37 5.86 13.75
C PHE A 90 3.73 4.84 12.80
N PHE A 91 2.86 5.27 11.88
CA PHE A 91 2.09 4.35 11.04
C PHE A 91 2.95 3.63 10.00
N GLU A 92 3.94 4.28 9.41
CA GLU A 92 4.86 3.66 8.45
C GLU A 92 5.60 2.44 9.05
N PRO A 93 6.36 2.56 10.14
CA PRO A 93 7.02 1.41 10.76
C PRO A 93 6.04 0.39 11.34
N LEU A 94 4.84 0.83 11.76
CA LEU A 94 3.78 -0.06 12.22
C LEU A 94 3.28 -0.97 11.10
N GLU A 95 2.91 -0.41 9.95
CA GLU A 95 2.41 -1.17 8.80
C GLU A 95 3.49 -2.12 8.24
N LEU A 96 4.74 -1.69 8.24
CA LEU A 96 5.87 -2.56 7.88
C LEU A 96 6.00 -3.73 8.86
N SER A 97 5.86 -3.47 10.17
CA SER A 97 5.88 -4.51 11.20
C SER A 97 4.73 -5.49 11.06
N VAL A 98 3.51 -5.00 10.78
CA VAL A 98 2.33 -5.83 10.51
C VAL A 98 2.57 -6.76 9.33
N ARG A 99 3.09 -6.22 8.24
CA ARG A 99 3.39 -6.98 7.02
C ARG A 99 4.42 -8.07 7.26
N HIS A 100 5.52 -7.76 7.94
CA HIS A 100 6.57 -8.73 8.24
C HIS A 100 6.12 -9.78 9.25
N SER A 101 5.45 -9.37 10.33
CA SER A 101 4.94 -10.32 11.33
C SER A 101 3.91 -11.27 10.72
N THR A 102 3.03 -10.77 9.87
CA THR A 102 2.06 -11.61 9.16
C THR A 102 2.77 -12.58 8.21
N ALA A 103 3.76 -12.13 7.44
CA ALA A 103 4.53 -12.99 6.54
C ALA A 103 5.27 -14.12 7.27
N LEU A 104 5.78 -13.84 8.49
CA LEU A 104 6.54 -14.82 9.28
C LEU A 104 5.66 -15.82 10.05
N ALA A 105 4.48 -15.41 10.50
CA ALA A 105 3.65 -16.18 11.41
C ALA A 105 2.32 -16.67 10.80
N SER A 106 2.01 -16.30 9.56
CA SER A 106 0.82 -16.76 8.84
C SER A 106 0.91 -18.25 8.52
N ASN A 107 -0.23 -18.91 8.61
CA ASN A 107 -0.38 -20.31 8.13
C ASN A 107 -0.55 -20.39 6.59
N SER A 108 -0.48 -19.25 5.89
CA SER A 108 -0.64 -19.15 4.44
C SER A 108 0.58 -18.50 3.77
N PRO A 109 1.80 -19.07 3.90
CA PRO A 109 3.03 -18.43 3.47
C PRO A 109 3.14 -18.22 1.95
N ALA A 110 2.43 -18.99 1.12
CA ALA A 110 2.36 -18.74 -0.32
C ALA A 110 1.54 -17.48 -0.63
N PHE A 111 0.41 -17.29 0.06
CA PHE A 111 -0.40 -16.09 -0.04
C PHE A 111 0.40 -14.85 0.39
N GLU A 112 1.06 -14.91 1.54
CA GLU A 112 1.82 -13.77 2.06
C GLU A 112 3.01 -13.41 1.16
N ARG A 113 3.66 -14.40 0.56
CA ARG A 113 4.71 -14.13 -0.43
C ARG A 113 4.16 -13.45 -1.68
N MET A 114 2.99 -13.84 -2.16
CA MET A 114 2.34 -13.20 -3.30
C MET A 114 1.88 -11.78 -2.94
N TRP A 115 1.46 -11.54 -1.70
CA TRP A 115 1.19 -10.18 -1.20
C TRP A 115 2.43 -9.27 -1.28
N HIS A 116 3.59 -9.78 -0.86
CA HIS A 116 4.85 -9.05 -1.03
C HIS A 116 5.20 -8.79 -2.49
N PHE A 117 4.95 -9.76 -3.37
CA PHE A 117 5.16 -9.61 -4.82
C PHE A 117 4.27 -8.49 -5.40
N TRP A 118 2.96 -8.56 -5.19
CA TRP A 118 2.02 -7.57 -5.70
C TRP A 118 2.20 -6.20 -5.05
N GLY A 119 2.52 -6.15 -3.78
CA GLY A 119 2.84 -4.90 -3.08
C GLY A 119 4.10 -4.21 -3.62
N ASN A 120 5.05 -4.96 -4.17
CA ASN A 120 6.21 -4.41 -4.86
C ASN A 120 5.92 -4.08 -6.33
N PHE A 121 5.11 -4.89 -7.00
CA PHE A 121 4.73 -4.66 -8.40
C PHE A 121 3.85 -3.40 -8.57
N PHE A 122 2.86 -3.24 -7.71
CA PHE A 122 2.00 -2.06 -7.66
C PHE A 122 2.47 -1.05 -6.60
N ALA A 123 3.77 -0.87 -6.45
CA ALA A 123 4.31 0.03 -5.45
C ALA A 123 3.90 1.48 -5.71
N ILE A 124 3.55 2.17 -4.63
CA ILE A 124 3.45 3.63 -4.60
C ILE A 124 4.66 4.16 -3.83
N SER A 125 5.27 5.26 -4.31
CA SER A 125 6.46 5.81 -3.66
C SER A 125 6.08 6.76 -2.54
N GLU A 126 6.92 6.81 -1.53
CA GLU A 126 6.84 7.78 -0.43
C GLU A 126 7.45 9.12 -0.84
N LYS A 127 6.93 9.71 -1.93
CA LYS A 127 7.46 10.96 -2.46
C LYS A 127 7.09 12.19 -1.64
N ASP A 128 6.08 12.09 -0.79
CA ASP A 128 5.55 13.19 -0.01
C ASP A 128 4.90 12.73 1.30
N PHE A 129 4.33 13.68 2.03
CA PHE A 129 3.61 13.47 3.28
C PHE A 129 2.42 12.50 3.18
N LEU A 130 1.76 12.44 2.03
CA LEU A 130 0.63 11.55 1.79
C LEU A 130 1.05 10.07 1.82
N ALA A 131 2.21 9.75 1.29
CA ALA A 131 2.66 8.37 1.20
C ALA A 131 2.69 7.67 2.55
N SER A 132 3.08 8.38 3.60
CA SER A 132 3.10 7.85 4.97
C SER A 132 1.71 7.48 5.50
N PHE A 133 0.65 8.14 5.02
CA PHE A 133 -0.74 7.77 5.37
C PHE A 133 -1.29 6.66 4.48
N SER A 134 -0.78 6.50 3.27
CA SER A 134 -1.43 5.69 2.24
C SER A 134 -0.75 4.35 1.97
N THR A 135 0.59 4.26 2.01
CA THR A 135 1.33 3.10 1.52
C THR A 135 0.95 1.79 2.22
N GLY A 136 0.94 1.80 3.55
CA GLY A 136 0.65 0.59 4.33
C GLY A 136 -0.79 0.13 4.19
N VAL A 137 -1.74 1.05 4.37
CA VAL A 137 -3.17 0.77 4.26
C VAL A 137 -3.57 0.36 2.82
N TYR A 138 -2.95 0.96 1.81
CA TYR A 138 -3.14 0.57 0.42
C TYR A 138 -2.76 -0.90 0.17
N GLN A 139 -1.61 -1.32 0.66
CA GLN A 139 -1.20 -2.72 0.52
C GLN A 139 -2.10 -3.68 1.29
N ARG A 140 -2.57 -3.27 2.46
CA ARG A 140 -3.38 -4.08 3.35
C ARG A 140 -4.84 -4.16 2.93
N GLU A 141 -5.43 -3.07 2.46
CA GLU A 141 -6.88 -2.97 2.19
C GLU A 141 -7.24 -2.94 0.70
N ILE A 142 -6.29 -2.63 -0.18
CA ILE A 142 -6.53 -2.67 -1.63
C ILE A 142 -5.88 -3.90 -2.26
N ILE A 143 -4.59 -4.10 -2.11
CA ILE A 143 -3.90 -5.20 -2.78
C ILE A 143 -4.31 -6.55 -2.18
N ARG A 144 -4.12 -6.71 -0.88
CA ARG A 144 -4.26 -8.00 -0.20
C ARG A 144 -5.64 -8.65 -0.36
N PRO A 145 -6.78 -7.95 -0.14
CA PRO A 145 -8.09 -8.58 -0.31
C PRO A 145 -8.44 -8.91 -1.76
N ASN A 146 -7.88 -8.20 -2.73
CA ASN A 146 -8.14 -8.46 -4.14
C ASN A 146 -7.27 -9.57 -4.75
N MET A 147 -6.34 -10.14 -4.00
CA MET A 147 -5.51 -11.26 -4.48
C MET A 147 -6.25 -12.58 -4.62
N VAL A 148 -7.45 -12.72 -4.04
CA VAL A 148 -8.32 -13.89 -4.20
C VAL A 148 -9.32 -13.75 -5.36
N ASN A 149 -9.35 -12.57 -5.98
CA ASN A 149 -10.18 -12.25 -7.13
C ASN A 149 -9.42 -12.48 -8.44
N THR A 150 -10.01 -12.07 -9.56
CA THR A 150 -9.31 -12.10 -10.85
C THR A 150 -8.18 -11.06 -10.90
N PHE A 151 -7.23 -11.25 -11.80
CA PHE A 151 -6.17 -10.25 -12.01
C PHE A 151 -6.76 -8.91 -12.49
N GLU A 152 -7.82 -8.95 -13.28
CA GLU A 152 -8.55 -7.77 -13.73
C GLU A 152 -9.14 -6.98 -12.56
N ASP A 153 -9.79 -7.65 -11.62
CA ASP A 153 -10.32 -7.04 -10.39
C ASP A 153 -9.22 -6.41 -9.54
N LEU A 154 -8.09 -7.10 -9.40
CA LEU A 154 -6.92 -6.56 -8.69
C LEU A 154 -6.40 -5.29 -9.36
N VAL A 155 -6.18 -5.32 -10.68
CA VAL A 155 -5.72 -4.15 -11.45
C VAL A 155 -6.72 -2.99 -11.33
N TYR A 156 -8.01 -3.26 -11.48
CA TYR A 156 -9.05 -2.26 -11.34
C TYR A 156 -9.02 -1.60 -9.96
N SER A 157 -9.04 -2.41 -8.89
CA SER A 157 -9.02 -1.93 -7.51
C SER A 157 -7.77 -1.09 -7.20
N VAL A 158 -6.62 -1.52 -7.71
CA VAL A 158 -5.35 -0.82 -7.56
C VAL A 158 -5.38 0.54 -8.27
N THR A 159 -5.74 0.55 -9.57
CA THR A 159 -5.64 1.75 -10.41
C THR A 159 -6.68 2.81 -10.07
N THR A 160 -7.84 2.42 -9.54
CA THR A 160 -8.91 3.34 -9.11
C THR A 160 -8.79 3.77 -7.65
N SER A 161 -7.85 3.20 -6.88
CA SER A 161 -7.63 3.61 -5.49
C SER A 161 -7.12 5.04 -5.39
N TRP A 162 -7.59 5.81 -4.40
CA TRP A 162 -7.12 7.17 -4.18
C TRP A 162 -5.60 7.25 -3.95
N CYS A 163 -5.03 6.21 -3.36
CA CYS A 163 -3.59 6.12 -3.13
C CYS A 163 -2.79 6.10 -4.43
N MET A 164 -3.22 5.28 -5.40
CA MET A 164 -2.59 5.20 -6.72
C MET A 164 -2.88 6.44 -7.57
N LEU A 165 -4.11 6.94 -7.56
CA LEU A 165 -4.49 8.17 -8.26
C LEU A 165 -3.63 9.36 -7.81
N HIS A 166 -3.41 9.48 -6.51
CA HIS A 166 -2.54 10.52 -5.98
C HIS A 166 -1.06 10.29 -6.32
N HIS A 167 -0.59 9.03 -6.22
CA HIS A 167 0.79 8.68 -6.58
C HIS A 167 1.14 9.05 -8.02
N LEU A 168 0.20 8.89 -8.92
CA LEU A 168 0.33 9.23 -10.34
C LEU A 168 0.00 10.70 -10.67
N ASP A 169 -0.24 11.54 -9.66
CA ASP A 169 -0.71 12.92 -9.81
C ASP A 169 -2.01 13.05 -10.63
N ASN A 170 -2.81 11.98 -10.64
CA ASN A 170 -4.06 11.89 -11.38
C ASN A 170 -5.29 12.31 -10.57
N ALA A 171 -5.14 12.59 -9.28
CA ALA A 171 -6.22 13.05 -8.41
C ALA A 171 -6.74 14.44 -8.78
N GLU A 172 -5.91 15.26 -9.42
CA GLU A 172 -6.24 16.61 -9.92
C GLU A 172 -6.68 16.63 -11.39
N ASN A 173 -6.80 15.45 -12.02
CA ASN A 173 -7.14 15.33 -13.42
C ASN A 173 -8.66 15.48 -13.63
N ILE A 174 -9.07 16.60 -14.26
CA ILE A 174 -10.48 16.97 -14.47
C ILE A 174 -11.02 16.42 -15.82
N GLY A 175 -10.31 15.51 -16.48
CA GLY A 175 -10.69 14.94 -17.77
C GLY A 175 -9.96 15.57 -18.96
N PRO A 176 -10.51 15.53 -20.19
CA PRO A 176 -9.78 15.87 -21.42
C PRO A 176 -9.25 17.30 -21.51
N ASN A 177 -9.70 18.18 -20.65
CA ASN A 177 -9.25 19.59 -20.56
C ASN A 177 -8.31 19.84 -19.38
N SER A 178 -7.85 18.81 -18.68
CA SER A 178 -6.96 18.97 -17.55
C SER A 178 -5.52 19.22 -17.99
N ILE A 179 -4.79 19.98 -17.16
CA ILE A 179 -3.37 20.29 -17.35
C ILE A 179 -2.48 19.09 -16.96
N ALA A 180 -3.06 17.97 -16.52
CA ALA A 180 -2.31 16.81 -16.06
C ALA A 180 -1.53 16.15 -17.22
N VAL A 181 -0.23 16.23 -17.14
CA VAL A 181 0.72 15.79 -18.17
C VAL A 181 0.75 14.25 -18.33
N SER A 182 0.41 13.49 -17.29
CA SER A 182 0.48 12.03 -17.29
C SER A 182 -0.43 11.38 -18.33
N TYR A 183 -1.64 11.90 -18.52
CA TYR A 183 -2.60 11.35 -19.48
C TYR A 183 -2.20 11.63 -20.93
N THR A 184 -1.62 12.79 -21.19
CA THR A 184 -1.13 13.15 -22.54
C THR A 184 0.10 12.34 -22.94
N HIS A 185 0.96 11.97 -22.01
CA HIS A 185 2.13 11.11 -22.29
C HIS A 185 1.73 9.66 -22.59
N LEU A 186 0.79 9.08 -21.86
CA LEU A 186 0.29 7.72 -22.13
C LEU A 186 -0.35 7.64 -23.52
N ARG A 187 -1.16 8.64 -23.89
CA ARG A 187 -1.83 8.69 -25.20
C ARG A 187 -0.87 8.94 -26.35
N ALA A 188 0.22 9.67 -26.14
CA ALA A 188 1.24 9.89 -27.17
C ALA A 188 2.01 8.61 -27.52
N HIS A 189 2.15 7.67 -26.59
CA HIS A 189 2.75 6.36 -26.84
C HIS A 189 1.81 5.38 -27.55
N GLU A 190 0.49 5.53 -27.42
CA GLU A 190 -0.50 4.68 -28.09
C GLU A 190 -0.71 5.04 -29.58
N THR A 191 -0.37 6.26 -30.00
CA THR A 191 -0.58 6.73 -31.38
C THR A 191 0.59 6.46 -32.32
N HIS A 192 1.65 5.79 -31.89
CA HIS A 192 2.83 5.46 -32.70
C HIS A 192 2.95 3.97 -33.08
N ASN A 193 1.87 3.18 -32.94
CA ASN A 193 1.83 1.79 -33.45
C ASN A 193 0.85 1.66 -34.58
#